data_265649ac5006dc0ce979c3723c374c8d
#
_entry.id   265649ac5006dc0ce979c3723c374c8d
#
_cell.length_a   1.000
_cell.length_b   1.000
_cell.length_c   1.000
_cell.angle_alpha   90.00
_cell.angle_beta   90.00
_cell.angle_gamma   90.00
#
_symmetry.space_group_name_H-M   'P 1'
#
loop_
_entity.id
_entity.type
_entity.pdbx_description
1 polymer ?
#
loop_
_entity_poly.entity_id
_entity_poly.type
_entity_poly.pdbx_seq_one_letter_code
_entity_poly.pdbx_strand_id
1 'polypeptide(L)'
;PSIAYTAAGVSALLSVPLTLGIRYLPGVAPVADEGRPSVRLALQGLRFIRRSPIVLAAISLDLFAVLFGGAVALIPVVASDRLGVGDVAYGWLRAAPGVGAAAMAIVLAIRPVSRRVGPTLLVVVAVFGAGTVVFGLTRSYVVAFIALVVLSAADMVSMFIRGAIVPLATPPDQLGRVTAVEGVFIGASNELGAFESGLAARWFGVPWAIAGGGIATIVIAGAFALGFPALRKIDRFDDVKVEVPD
;
A
#
# COMPACT_ATOMS: atom_id res chain seq x y z
N PRO A 1 -26.45 -6.00 10.14
CA PRO A 1 -25.17 -6.65 10.50
C PRO A 1 -25.12 -8.12 10.06
N SER A 2 -26.21 -8.90 10.27
CA SER A 2 -26.24 -10.34 9.98
C SER A 2 -25.90 -10.69 8.52
N ILE A 3 -26.47 -9.97 7.54
CA ILE A 3 -26.23 -10.20 6.11
C ILE A 3 -24.75 -10.02 5.74
N ALA A 4 -24.07 -9.01 6.29
CA ALA A 4 -22.66 -8.78 6.03
C ALA A 4 -21.77 -9.90 6.60
N TYR A 5 -22.08 -10.35 7.82
CA TYR A 5 -21.33 -11.46 8.43
C TYR A 5 -21.61 -12.80 7.74
N THR A 6 -22.84 -13.05 7.30
CA THR A 6 -23.14 -14.28 6.51
C THR A 6 -22.46 -14.24 5.15
N ALA A 7 -22.44 -13.12 4.45
CA ALA A 7 -21.72 -12.96 3.18
C ALA A 7 -20.21 -13.19 3.34
N ALA A 8 -19.61 -12.62 4.38
CA ALA A 8 -18.20 -12.82 4.70
C ALA A 8 -17.91 -14.29 5.06
N GLY A 9 -18.76 -14.91 5.88
CA GLY A 9 -18.64 -16.32 6.24
C GLY A 9 -18.74 -17.26 5.03
N VAL A 10 -19.72 -17.02 4.15
CA VAL A 10 -19.87 -17.78 2.90
C VAL A 10 -18.64 -17.61 1.99
N SER A 11 -18.14 -16.37 1.83
CA SER A 11 -16.94 -16.11 1.04
C SER A 11 -15.70 -16.84 1.59
N ALA A 12 -15.54 -16.85 2.91
CA ALA A 12 -14.46 -17.57 3.57
C ALA A 12 -14.60 -19.09 3.39
N LEU A 13 -15.80 -19.64 3.51
CA LEU A 13 -16.05 -21.06 3.29
C LEU A 13 -15.82 -21.47 1.83
N LEU A 14 -16.17 -20.64 0.86
CA LEU A 14 -15.90 -20.90 -0.56
C LEU A 14 -14.42 -20.88 -0.90
N SER A 15 -13.60 -20.16 -0.14
CA SER A 15 -12.15 -20.13 -0.36
C SER A 15 -11.48 -21.46 0.02
N VAL A 16 -12.05 -22.23 0.94
CA VAL A 16 -11.48 -23.50 1.42
C VAL A 16 -11.36 -24.55 0.29
N PRO A 17 -12.43 -24.90 -0.46
CA PRO A 17 -12.31 -25.88 -1.55
C PRO A 17 -11.42 -25.38 -2.69
N LEU A 18 -11.38 -24.05 -2.94
CA LEU A 18 -10.48 -23.47 -3.93
C LEU A 18 -9.02 -23.64 -3.52
N THR A 19 -8.70 -23.44 -2.25
CA THR A 19 -7.34 -23.65 -1.71
C THR A 19 -6.95 -25.13 -1.71
N LEU A 20 -7.86 -26.01 -1.35
CA LEU A 20 -7.64 -27.46 -1.38
C LEU A 20 -7.49 -28.00 -2.81
N GLY A 21 -8.08 -27.31 -3.81
CA GLY A 21 -7.94 -27.64 -5.23
C GLY A 21 -6.60 -27.23 -5.85
N ILE A 22 -5.76 -26.44 -5.14
CA ILE A 22 -4.41 -26.10 -5.61
C ILE A 22 -3.53 -27.34 -5.56
N ARG A 23 -3.27 -27.90 -6.74
CA ARG A 23 -2.35 -29.03 -6.85
C ARG A 23 -0.93 -28.53 -6.73
N TYR A 24 -0.19 -29.08 -5.76
CA TYR A 24 1.25 -28.89 -5.68
C TYR A 24 1.90 -29.42 -6.95
N LEU A 25 2.60 -28.54 -7.70
CA LEU A 25 3.39 -28.96 -8.86
C LEU A 25 4.72 -29.54 -8.33
N PRO A 26 4.95 -30.86 -8.46
CA PRO A 26 6.23 -31.45 -8.06
C PRO A 26 7.30 -30.92 -9.02
N GLY A 27 8.25 -30.17 -8.53
CA GLY A 27 9.36 -29.61 -9.32
C GLY A 27 9.86 -28.26 -8.84
N VAL A 28 9.08 -27.53 -8.06
CA VAL A 28 9.62 -26.42 -7.28
C VAL A 28 10.20 -27.03 -6.00
N ALA A 29 11.51 -27.22 -5.97
CA ALA A 29 12.16 -27.65 -4.73
C ALA A 29 11.70 -26.72 -3.61
N PRO A 30 11.26 -27.24 -2.44
CA PRO A 30 11.04 -26.39 -1.28
C PRO A 30 12.34 -25.60 -1.10
N VAL A 31 12.25 -24.28 -1.06
CA VAL A 31 13.38 -23.46 -0.61
C VAL A 31 13.82 -24.11 0.70
N ALA A 32 15.08 -24.58 0.74
CA ALA A 32 15.62 -25.38 1.83
C ALA A 32 15.15 -24.78 3.14
N ASP A 33 14.64 -25.64 4.03
CA ASP A 33 14.10 -25.29 5.34
C ASP A 33 15.12 -24.42 6.08
N GLU A 34 15.07 -23.12 5.81
CA GLU A 34 15.87 -22.13 6.51
C GLU A 34 15.23 -22.04 7.89
N GLY A 35 15.71 -22.86 8.77
CA GLY A 35 15.36 -23.05 10.18
C GLY A 35 14.47 -21.96 10.78
N ARG A 36 13.80 -22.28 11.89
CA ARG A 36 12.82 -21.45 12.60
C ARG A 36 13.05 -19.94 12.43
N PRO A 37 12.00 -19.15 12.14
CA PRO A 37 12.12 -17.70 11.97
C PRO A 37 12.96 -17.11 13.10
N SER A 38 14.11 -16.53 12.76
CA SER A 38 15.02 -15.98 13.75
C SER A 38 15.24 -14.49 13.46
N VAL A 39 15.42 -13.72 14.50
CA VAL A 39 15.77 -12.30 14.42
C VAL A 39 17.01 -12.09 13.51
N ARG A 40 17.95 -13.03 13.50
CA ARG A 40 19.12 -12.99 12.64
C ARG A 40 18.76 -13.01 11.16
N LEU A 41 17.79 -13.80 10.74
CA LEU A 41 17.31 -13.88 9.35
C LEU A 41 16.59 -12.58 8.94
N ALA A 42 15.77 -12.02 9.84
CA ALA A 42 15.13 -10.73 9.60
C ALA A 42 16.16 -9.60 9.46
N LEU A 43 17.21 -9.59 10.28
CA LEU A 43 18.30 -8.63 10.18
C LEU A 43 19.10 -8.76 8.86
N GLN A 44 19.23 -9.97 8.33
CA GLN A 44 19.85 -10.18 7.02
C GLN A 44 19.00 -9.57 5.90
N GLY A 45 17.67 -9.79 5.91
CA GLY A 45 16.76 -9.14 4.98
C GLY A 45 16.81 -7.61 5.07
N LEU A 46 16.82 -7.06 6.30
CA LEU A 46 16.97 -5.63 6.51
C LEU A 46 18.30 -5.07 6.00
N ARG A 47 19.40 -5.82 6.21
CA ARG A 47 20.72 -5.44 5.68
C ARG A 47 20.74 -5.42 4.15
N PHE A 48 20.11 -6.41 3.50
CA PHE A 48 19.95 -6.43 2.06
C PHE A 48 19.17 -5.21 1.56
N ILE A 49 17.97 -4.95 2.14
CA ILE A 49 17.14 -3.79 1.79
C ILE A 49 17.94 -2.50 1.86
N ARG A 50 18.71 -2.28 2.95
CA ARG A 50 19.51 -1.07 3.13
C ARG A 50 20.64 -0.90 2.12
N ARG A 51 21.15 -2.00 1.54
CA ARG A 51 22.22 -1.99 0.54
C ARG A 51 21.69 -1.96 -0.90
N SER A 52 20.40 -2.20 -1.09
CA SER A 52 19.75 -2.26 -2.40
C SER A 52 18.97 -0.96 -2.65
N PRO A 53 19.50 0.02 -3.39
CA PRO A 53 18.88 1.34 -3.55
C PRO A 53 17.45 1.30 -4.10
N ILE A 54 17.16 0.39 -5.05
CA ILE A 54 15.83 0.26 -5.65
C ILE A 54 14.85 -0.34 -4.65
N VAL A 55 15.24 -1.42 -3.96
CA VAL A 55 14.40 -2.09 -2.95
C VAL A 55 14.16 -1.15 -1.76
N LEU A 56 15.20 -0.49 -1.27
CA LEU A 56 15.11 0.50 -0.21
C LEU A 56 14.14 1.63 -0.59
N ALA A 57 14.28 2.19 -1.80
CA ALA A 57 13.42 3.26 -2.26
C ALA A 57 11.96 2.81 -2.36
N ALA A 58 11.70 1.64 -2.95
CA ALA A 58 10.34 1.13 -3.13
C ALA A 58 9.64 0.89 -1.78
N ILE A 59 10.29 0.20 -0.85
CA ILE A 59 9.74 -0.13 0.47
C ILE A 59 9.61 1.13 1.34
N SER A 60 10.62 2.00 1.37
CA SER A 60 10.59 3.20 2.20
C SER A 60 9.58 4.23 1.70
N LEU A 61 9.41 4.37 0.38
CA LEU A 61 8.40 5.25 -0.20
C LEU A 61 7.00 4.87 0.29
N ASP A 62 6.68 3.58 0.28
CA ASP A 62 5.41 3.07 0.78
C ASP A 62 5.25 3.28 2.28
N LEU A 63 6.26 2.90 3.05
CA LEU A 63 6.25 3.05 4.50
C LEU A 63 5.90 4.49 4.89
N PHE A 64 6.56 5.48 4.30
CA PHE A 64 6.30 6.88 4.62
C PHE A 64 4.98 7.37 4.05
N ALA A 65 4.59 6.93 2.83
CA ALA A 65 3.31 7.30 2.24
C ALA A 65 2.13 6.81 3.09
N VAL A 66 2.19 5.57 3.59
CA VAL A 66 1.15 4.99 4.45
C VAL A 66 1.20 5.59 5.85
N LEU A 67 2.39 5.79 6.43
CA LEU A 67 2.57 6.39 7.74
C LEU A 67 1.86 7.75 7.84
N PHE A 68 2.08 8.62 6.86
CA PHE A 68 1.46 9.95 6.84
C PHE A 68 0.11 9.98 6.14
N GLY A 69 -0.18 9.00 5.27
CA GLY A 69 -1.45 8.91 4.55
C GLY A 69 -2.59 8.22 5.31
N GLY A 70 -2.50 8.02 6.62
CA GLY A 70 -3.43 7.24 7.46
C GLY A 70 -4.89 7.74 7.53
N ALA A 71 -5.34 8.48 6.52
CA ALA A 71 -6.67 9.07 6.41
C ALA A 71 -7.84 8.07 6.58
N VAL A 72 -7.63 6.82 6.20
CA VAL A 72 -8.64 5.75 6.27
C VAL A 72 -9.07 5.49 7.73
N ALA A 73 -8.17 5.64 8.69
CA ALA A 73 -8.45 5.48 10.12
C ALA A 73 -9.45 6.53 10.65
N LEU A 74 -9.50 7.71 10.01
CA LEU A 74 -10.36 8.81 10.41
C LEU A 74 -11.69 8.88 9.64
N ILE A 75 -11.99 7.93 8.73
CA ILE A 75 -13.27 7.87 8.01
C ILE A 75 -14.48 7.92 8.95
N PRO A 76 -14.52 7.18 10.09
CA PRO A 76 -15.65 7.23 11.01
C PRO A 76 -15.92 8.65 11.51
N VAL A 77 -14.88 9.36 11.94
CA VAL A 77 -14.97 10.72 12.50
C VAL A 77 -15.38 11.74 11.42
N VAL A 78 -14.83 11.59 10.20
CA VAL A 78 -15.23 12.45 9.06
C VAL A 78 -16.70 12.23 8.70
N ALA A 79 -17.18 10.98 8.71
CA ALA A 79 -18.56 10.66 8.38
C ALA A 79 -19.55 11.23 9.41
N SER A 80 -19.26 11.07 10.73
CA SER A 80 -20.15 11.56 11.79
C SER A 80 -20.06 13.07 11.97
N ASP A 81 -18.86 13.60 12.18
CA ASP A 81 -18.71 14.96 12.70
C ASP A 81 -18.66 16.03 11.61
N ARG A 82 -18.26 15.66 10.38
CA ARG A 82 -18.12 16.61 9.29
C ARG A 82 -19.18 16.50 8.20
N LEU A 83 -19.55 15.26 7.85
CA LEU A 83 -20.51 15.01 6.79
C LEU A 83 -21.93 14.84 7.36
N GLY A 84 -22.04 14.50 8.65
CA GLY A 84 -23.33 14.32 9.32
C GLY A 84 -24.18 13.22 8.68
N VAL A 85 -23.54 12.16 8.13
CA VAL A 85 -24.24 11.12 7.36
C VAL A 85 -24.62 9.94 8.24
N GLY A 86 -25.75 9.30 7.90
CA GLY A 86 -26.20 8.10 8.59
C GLY A 86 -25.42 6.84 8.22
N ASP A 87 -25.75 5.73 8.88
CA ASP A 87 -25.01 4.45 8.83
C ASP A 87 -24.83 3.89 7.41
N VAL A 88 -25.83 4.03 6.54
CA VAL A 88 -25.76 3.54 5.16
C VAL A 88 -24.72 4.32 4.36
N ALA A 89 -24.71 5.64 4.47
CA ALA A 89 -23.74 6.49 3.77
C ALA A 89 -22.34 6.30 4.34
N TYR A 90 -22.20 6.14 5.66
CA TYR A 90 -20.95 5.74 6.28
C TYR A 90 -20.44 4.40 5.73
N GLY A 91 -21.32 3.41 5.60
CA GLY A 91 -20.97 2.11 5.02
C GLY A 91 -20.39 2.22 3.60
N TRP A 92 -21.00 3.07 2.77
CA TRP A 92 -20.47 3.35 1.43
C TRP A 92 -19.13 4.08 1.45
N LEU A 93 -18.93 5.06 2.33
CA LEU A 93 -17.60 5.70 2.50
C LEU A 93 -16.53 4.68 2.90
N ARG A 94 -16.86 3.76 3.80
CA ARG A 94 -15.95 2.71 4.21
C ARG A 94 -15.67 1.68 3.11
N ALA A 95 -16.61 1.47 2.19
CA ALA A 95 -16.46 0.61 1.02
C ALA A 95 -15.68 1.29 -0.13
N ALA A 96 -15.65 2.62 -0.18
CA ALA A 96 -15.05 3.38 -1.27
C ALA A 96 -13.59 3.00 -1.57
N PRO A 97 -12.69 2.79 -0.58
CA PRO A 97 -11.35 2.29 -0.83
C PRO A 97 -11.35 0.94 -1.56
N GLY A 98 -12.18 0.00 -1.13
CA GLY A 98 -12.33 -1.31 -1.79
C GLY A 98 -12.80 -1.19 -3.23
N VAL A 99 -13.74 -0.31 -3.50
CA VAL A 99 -14.23 -0.02 -4.86
C VAL A 99 -13.10 0.52 -5.74
N GLY A 100 -12.33 1.49 -5.23
CA GLY A 100 -11.19 2.07 -5.94
C GLY A 100 -10.12 1.04 -6.27
N ALA A 101 -9.71 0.27 -5.27
CA ALA A 101 -8.70 -0.79 -5.44
C ALA A 101 -9.17 -1.87 -6.43
N ALA A 102 -10.41 -2.37 -6.30
CA ALA A 102 -10.95 -3.39 -7.18
C ALA A 102 -11.08 -2.90 -8.63
N ALA A 103 -11.60 -1.69 -8.84
CA ALA A 103 -11.71 -1.09 -10.17
C ALA A 103 -10.33 -0.96 -10.83
N MET A 104 -9.33 -0.48 -10.07
CA MET A 104 -7.98 -0.33 -10.59
C MET A 104 -7.29 -1.68 -10.83
N ALA A 105 -7.52 -2.70 -9.99
CA ALA A 105 -7.02 -4.05 -10.21
C ALA A 105 -7.52 -4.63 -11.53
N ILE A 106 -8.81 -4.41 -11.86
CA ILE A 106 -9.38 -4.81 -13.17
C ILE A 106 -8.68 -4.06 -14.31
N VAL A 107 -8.49 -2.76 -14.17
CA VAL A 107 -7.78 -1.95 -15.17
C VAL A 107 -6.35 -2.46 -15.39
N LEU A 108 -5.62 -2.76 -14.31
CA LEU A 108 -4.26 -3.28 -14.37
C LEU A 108 -4.19 -4.69 -14.97
N ALA A 109 -5.21 -5.53 -14.75
CA ALA A 109 -5.31 -6.85 -15.38
C ALA A 109 -5.47 -6.76 -16.90
N ILE A 110 -6.17 -5.73 -17.42
CA ILE A 110 -6.41 -5.51 -18.84
C ILE A 110 -5.27 -4.69 -19.46
N ARG A 111 -4.77 -3.69 -18.75
CA ARG A 111 -3.73 -2.75 -19.21
C ARG A 111 -2.68 -2.58 -18.11
N PRO A 112 -1.75 -3.53 -17.96
CA PRO A 112 -0.70 -3.43 -16.96
C PRO A 112 0.23 -2.26 -17.25
N VAL A 113 0.79 -1.69 -16.20
CA VAL A 113 1.85 -0.68 -16.31
C VAL A 113 3.08 -1.36 -16.91
N SER A 114 3.49 -0.95 -18.10
CA SER A 114 4.60 -1.56 -18.85
C SER A 114 5.75 -0.59 -19.15
N ARG A 115 5.52 0.71 -19.00
CA ARG A 115 6.50 1.77 -19.28
C ARG A 115 6.46 2.86 -18.22
N ARG A 116 7.57 3.55 -18.06
CA ARG A 116 7.76 4.62 -17.06
C ARG A 116 7.40 4.16 -15.65
N VAL A 117 7.78 2.93 -15.31
CA VAL A 117 7.36 2.26 -14.09
C VAL A 117 7.74 3.08 -12.84
N GLY A 118 8.99 3.55 -12.75
CA GLY A 118 9.44 4.38 -11.63
C GLY A 118 8.74 5.73 -11.54
N PRO A 119 8.68 6.53 -12.62
CA PRO A 119 7.90 7.77 -12.63
C PRO A 119 6.42 7.56 -12.29
N THR A 120 5.80 6.49 -12.79
CA THR A 120 4.40 6.16 -12.48
C THR A 120 4.23 5.91 -10.99
N LEU A 121 5.14 5.15 -10.35
CA LEU A 121 5.09 4.91 -8.90
C LEU A 121 5.11 6.23 -8.11
N LEU A 122 5.99 7.16 -8.45
CA LEU A 122 6.07 8.46 -7.78
C LEU A 122 4.81 9.31 -7.99
N VAL A 123 4.28 9.32 -9.21
CA VAL A 123 3.05 10.06 -9.54
C VAL A 123 1.85 9.50 -8.80
N VAL A 124 1.67 8.17 -8.75
CA VAL A 124 0.50 7.60 -8.06
C VAL A 124 0.58 7.81 -6.55
N VAL A 125 1.77 7.83 -5.94
CA VAL A 125 1.94 8.21 -4.53
C VAL A 125 1.58 9.68 -4.31
N ALA A 126 1.94 10.57 -5.23
CA ALA A 126 1.52 11.97 -5.16
C ALA A 126 -0.01 12.13 -5.34
N VAL A 127 -0.62 11.35 -6.25
CA VAL A 127 -2.10 11.30 -6.43
C VAL A 127 -2.78 10.78 -5.17
N PHE A 128 -2.24 9.74 -4.53
CA PHE A 128 -2.71 9.25 -3.23
C PHE A 128 -2.69 10.37 -2.18
N GLY A 129 -1.58 11.09 -2.04
CA GLY A 129 -1.48 12.24 -1.15
C GLY A 129 -2.47 13.37 -1.49
N ALA A 130 -2.65 13.70 -2.77
CA ALA A 130 -3.62 14.71 -3.21
C ALA A 130 -5.06 14.28 -2.90
N GLY A 131 -5.42 13.02 -3.15
CA GLY A 131 -6.72 12.45 -2.76
C GLY A 131 -6.96 12.53 -1.25
N THR A 132 -5.92 12.27 -0.45
CA THR A 132 -5.94 12.41 1.01
C THR A 132 -6.20 13.86 1.42
N VAL A 133 -5.55 14.85 0.80
CA VAL A 133 -5.80 16.28 1.05
C VAL A 133 -7.25 16.64 0.74
N VAL A 134 -7.74 16.24 -0.43
CA VAL A 134 -9.14 16.50 -0.85
C VAL A 134 -10.12 15.87 0.14
N PHE A 135 -9.90 14.61 0.54
CA PHE A 135 -10.73 13.94 1.53
C PHE A 135 -10.73 14.68 2.87
N GLY A 136 -9.56 15.13 3.33
CA GLY A 136 -9.42 15.87 4.60
C GLY A 136 -10.14 17.21 4.61
N LEU A 137 -10.16 17.95 3.51
CA LEU A 137 -10.70 19.31 3.47
C LEU A 137 -12.16 19.38 3.02
N THR A 138 -12.66 18.37 2.32
CA THR A 138 -14.04 18.40 1.78
C THR A 138 -15.11 18.36 2.87
N ARG A 139 -16.25 18.98 2.55
CA ARG A 139 -17.51 18.87 3.31
C ARG A 139 -18.62 18.21 2.48
N SER A 140 -18.30 17.81 1.26
CA SER A 140 -19.22 17.13 0.35
C SER A 140 -19.02 15.62 0.44
N TYR A 141 -20.09 14.90 0.71
CA TYR A 141 -20.09 13.43 0.73
C TYR A 141 -19.60 12.84 -0.61
N VAL A 142 -20.11 13.37 -1.73
CA VAL A 142 -19.73 12.88 -3.06
C VAL A 142 -18.25 13.08 -3.33
N VAL A 143 -17.70 14.25 -2.97
CA VAL A 143 -16.26 14.54 -3.13
C VAL A 143 -15.43 13.63 -2.23
N ALA A 144 -15.88 13.40 -0.98
CA ALA A 144 -15.22 12.50 -0.05
C ALA A 144 -15.16 11.06 -0.60
N PHE A 145 -16.30 10.57 -1.12
CA PHE A 145 -16.37 9.25 -1.73
C PHE A 145 -15.43 9.11 -2.93
N ILE A 146 -15.47 10.06 -3.87
CA ILE A 146 -14.60 10.05 -5.06
C ILE A 146 -13.13 10.15 -4.64
N ALA A 147 -12.79 11.00 -3.67
CA ALA A 147 -11.43 11.12 -3.17
C ALA A 147 -10.90 9.79 -2.62
N LEU A 148 -11.71 9.07 -1.82
CA LEU A 148 -11.37 7.74 -1.29
C LEU A 148 -11.21 6.70 -2.40
N VAL A 149 -12.06 6.71 -3.42
CA VAL A 149 -11.93 5.84 -4.60
C VAL A 149 -10.62 6.11 -5.34
N VAL A 150 -10.32 7.39 -5.60
CA VAL A 150 -9.13 7.80 -6.36
C VAL A 150 -7.84 7.48 -5.60
N LEU A 151 -7.77 7.81 -4.29
CA LEU A 151 -6.56 7.52 -3.51
C LEU A 151 -6.29 6.02 -3.43
N SER A 152 -7.33 5.19 -3.25
CA SER A 152 -7.15 3.74 -3.19
C SER A 152 -6.87 3.11 -4.56
N ALA A 153 -7.40 3.68 -5.64
CA ALA A 153 -7.00 3.30 -6.99
C ALA A 153 -5.51 3.60 -7.25
N ALA A 154 -5.02 4.75 -6.80
CA ALA A 154 -3.62 5.12 -6.89
C ALA A 154 -2.71 4.20 -6.04
N ASP A 155 -3.15 3.88 -4.82
CA ASP A 155 -2.45 2.92 -3.95
C ASP A 155 -2.38 1.52 -4.59
N MET A 156 -3.44 1.06 -5.23
CA MET A 156 -3.44 -0.23 -5.94
C MET A 156 -2.38 -0.27 -7.06
N VAL A 157 -2.19 0.83 -7.81
CA VAL A 157 -1.11 0.93 -8.81
C VAL A 157 0.26 0.89 -8.13
N SER A 158 0.43 1.61 -7.02
CA SER A 158 1.67 1.58 -6.23
C SER A 158 1.98 0.18 -5.75
N MET A 159 1.00 -0.53 -5.18
CA MET A 159 1.14 -1.90 -4.70
C MET A 159 1.51 -2.85 -5.85
N PHE A 160 0.87 -2.74 -7.03
CA PHE A 160 1.19 -3.53 -8.20
C PHE A 160 2.65 -3.33 -8.64
N ILE A 161 3.11 -2.08 -8.74
CA ILE A 161 4.47 -1.76 -9.17
C ILE A 161 5.50 -2.28 -8.17
N ARG A 162 5.31 -2.04 -6.87
CA ARG A 162 6.22 -2.50 -5.81
C ARG A 162 6.25 -4.02 -5.70
N GLY A 163 5.08 -4.65 -5.79
CA GLY A 163 4.93 -6.11 -5.81
C GLY A 163 5.66 -6.79 -6.98
N ALA A 164 5.99 -6.03 -8.04
CA ALA A 164 6.82 -6.52 -9.14
C ALA A 164 8.31 -6.13 -8.96
N ILE A 165 8.61 -4.87 -8.60
CA ILE A 165 9.99 -4.37 -8.49
C ILE A 165 10.76 -5.10 -7.38
N VAL A 166 10.17 -5.27 -6.20
CA VAL A 166 10.86 -5.85 -5.04
C VAL A 166 11.32 -7.27 -5.32
N PRO A 167 10.49 -8.20 -5.82
CA PRO A 167 10.94 -9.54 -6.18
C PRO A 167 11.97 -9.55 -7.33
N LEU A 168 11.80 -8.70 -8.36
CA LEU A 168 12.73 -8.64 -9.49
C LEU A 168 14.13 -8.14 -9.10
N ALA A 169 14.22 -7.25 -8.13
CA ALA A 169 15.48 -6.71 -7.63
C ALA A 169 16.15 -7.61 -6.56
N THR A 170 15.43 -8.61 -6.05
CA THR A 170 15.89 -9.45 -4.92
C THR A 170 16.37 -10.82 -5.40
N PRO A 171 17.55 -11.30 -5.00
CA PRO A 171 17.98 -12.66 -5.26
C PRO A 171 17.00 -13.69 -4.70
N PRO A 172 16.77 -14.83 -5.39
CA PRO A 172 15.79 -15.85 -4.97
C PRO A 172 16.02 -16.39 -3.55
N ASP A 173 17.28 -16.50 -3.12
CA ASP A 173 17.67 -16.98 -1.78
C ASP A 173 17.36 -15.97 -0.66
N GLN A 174 17.10 -14.70 -0.98
CA GLN A 174 16.79 -13.63 -0.03
C GLN A 174 15.34 -13.18 -0.10
N LEU A 175 14.59 -13.58 -1.13
CA LEU A 175 13.24 -13.12 -1.38
C LEU A 175 12.31 -13.29 -0.19
N GLY A 176 12.31 -14.48 0.44
CA GLY A 176 11.46 -14.73 1.62
C GLY A 176 11.77 -13.81 2.80
N ARG A 177 13.07 -13.50 3.03
CA ARG A 177 13.50 -12.60 4.12
C ARG A 177 13.11 -11.16 3.85
N VAL A 178 13.30 -10.71 2.61
CA VAL A 178 12.93 -9.35 2.19
C VAL A 178 11.41 -9.15 2.29
N THR A 179 10.61 -10.10 1.77
CA THR A 179 9.15 -10.05 1.84
C THR A 179 8.63 -10.08 3.28
N ALA A 180 9.27 -10.88 4.16
CA ALA A 180 8.91 -10.89 5.58
C ALA A 180 9.16 -9.53 6.25
N VAL A 181 10.30 -8.89 5.98
CA VAL A 181 10.62 -7.55 6.50
C VAL A 181 9.68 -6.50 5.92
N GLU A 182 9.38 -6.57 4.62
CA GLU A 182 8.40 -5.69 3.96
C GLU A 182 7.02 -5.82 4.62
N GLY A 183 6.55 -7.03 4.88
CA GLY A 183 5.27 -7.28 5.57
C GLY A 183 5.22 -6.67 6.97
N VAL A 184 6.32 -6.74 7.74
CA VAL A 184 6.45 -6.06 9.04
C VAL A 184 6.38 -4.54 8.87
N PHE A 185 7.06 -3.98 7.89
CA PHE A 185 7.02 -2.54 7.63
C PHE A 185 5.63 -2.06 7.22
N ILE A 186 4.94 -2.78 6.34
CA ILE A 186 3.55 -2.48 5.96
C ILE A 186 2.63 -2.52 7.18
N GLY A 187 2.70 -3.58 8.00
CA GLY A 187 1.91 -3.69 9.22
C GLY A 187 2.19 -2.55 10.20
N ALA A 188 3.47 -2.30 10.50
CA ALA A 188 3.88 -1.27 11.43
C ALA A 188 3.51 0.15 10.94
N SER A 189 3.68 0.45 9.65
CA SER A 189 3.31 1.76 9.10
C SER A 189 1.81 2.01 9.14
N ASN A 190 0.98 0.99 8.91
CA ASN A 190 -0.48 1.12 9.04
C ASN A 190 -0.90 1.45 10.48
N GLU A 191 -0.40 0.71 11.47
CA GLU A 191 -0.74 0.93 12.88
C GLU A 191 -0.19 2.26 13.40
N LEU A 192 1.08 2.57 13.09
CA LEU A 192 1.70 3.84 13.47
C LEU A 192 1.04 5.03 12.79
N GLY A 193 0.66 4.89 11.51
CA GLY A 193 -0.04 5.93 10.77
C GLY A 193 -1.45 6.19 11.31
N ALA A 194 -2.18 5.14 11.72
CA ALA A 194 -3.46 5.29 12.38
C ALA A 194 -3.31 6.01 13.74
N PHE A 195 -2.29 5.65 14.53
CA PHE A 195 -1.99 6.29 15.80
C PHE A 195 -1.58 7.77 15.61
N GLU A 196 -0.65 8.04 14.69
CA GLU A 196 -0.18 9.40 14.37
C GLU A 196 -1.33 10.28 13.90
N SER A 197 -2.15 9.79 12.96
CA SER A 197 -3.33 10.51 12.46
C SER A 197 -4.33 10.82 13.56
N GLY A 198 -4.55 9.89 14.50
CA GLY A 198 -5.40 10.11 15.67
C GLY A 198 -4.84 11.19 16.60
N LEU A 199 -3.52 11.17 16.84
CA LEU A 199 -2.85 12.17 17.67
C LEU A 199 -2.84 13.55 17.01
N ALA A 200 -2.52 13.63 15.73
CA ALA A 200 -2.58 14.85 14.94
C ALA A 200 -3.99 15.44 14.90
N ALA A 201 -5.02 14.59 14.76
CA ALA A 201 -6.42 15.01 14.79
C ALA A 201 -6.82 15.65 16.13
N ARG A 202 -6.25 15.18 17.23
CA ARG A 202 -6.47 15.76 18.56
C ARG A 202 -5.86 17.16 18.69
N TRP A 203 -4.69 17.42 18.08
CA TRP A 203 -3.97 18.68 18.22
C TRP A 203 -4.38 19.72 17.18
N PHE A 204 -4.54 19.30 15.93
CA PHE A 204 -4.77 20.22 14.79
C PHE A 204 -6.22 20.16 14.26
N GLY A 205 -7.02 19.23 14.78
CA GLY A 205 -8.35 18.89 14.25
C GLY A 205 -8.27 17.95 13.05
N VAL A 206 -9.33 17.15 12.88
CA VAL A 206 -9.44 16.10 11.86
C VAL A 206 -9.11 16.56 10.44
N PRO A 207 -9.63 17.73 9.97
CA PRO A 207 -9.34 18.19 8.60
C PRO A 207 -7.87 18.41 8.34
N TRP A 208 -7.20 19.08 9.27
CA TRP A 208 -5.80 19.45 9.12
C TRP A 208 -4.85 18.28 9.36
N ALA A 209 -5.23 17.33 10.22
CA ALA A 209 -4.49 16.09 10.38
C ALA A 209 -4.45 15.29 9.07
N ILE A 210 -5.62 15.08 8.44
CA ILE A 210 -5.71 14.36 7.18
C ILE A 210 -5.02 15.13 6.04
N ALA A 211 -5.29 16.43 5.91
CA ALA A 211 -4.68 17.24 4.85
C ALA A 211 -3.16 17.35 5.02
N GLY A 212 -2.68 17.50 6.26
CA GLY A 212 -1.25 17.53 6.59
C GLY A 212 -0.54 16.24 6.22
N GLY A 213 -1.16 15.10 6.54
CA GLY A 213 -0.65 13.79 6.13
C GLY A 213 -0.58 13.63 4.61
N GLY A 214 -1.62 14.06 3.89
CA GLY A 214 -1.61 14.06 2.42
C GLY A 214 -0.54 14.97 1.82
N ILE A 215 -0.33 16.16 2.39
CA ILE A 215 0.77 17.08 1.98
C ILE A 215 2.12 16.44 2.25
N ALA A 216 2.32 15.84 3.43
CA ALA A 216 3.54 15.13 3.77
C ALA A 216 3.84 14.01 2.75
N THR A 217 2.82 13.23 2.37
CA THR A 217 2.95 12.18 1.34
C THR A 217 3.39 12.75 -0.01
N ILE A 218 2.84 13.89 -0.45
CA ILE A 218 3.26 14.55 -1.70
C ILE A 218 4.72 15.01 -1.61
N VAL A 219 5.10 15.62 -0.49
CA VAL A 219 6.48 16.07 -0.25
C VAL A 219 7.45 14.89 -0.27
N ILE A 220 7.07 13.78 0.35
CA ILE A 220 7.85 12.53 0.34
C ILE A 220 8.02 12.02 -1.09
N ALA A 221 6.95 11.94 -1.88
CA ALA A 221 7.04 11.53 -3.29
C ALA A 221 8.03 12.42 -4.07
N GLY A 222 7.99 13.74 -3.85
CA GLY A 222 8.94 14.69 -4.42
C GLY A 222 10.38 14.48 -3.93
N ALA A 223 10.58 14.26 -2.63
CA ALA A 223 11.89 13.98 -2.05
C ALA A 223 12.49 12.68 -2.60
N PHE A 224 11.67 11.63 -2.77
CA PHE A 224 12.12 10.37 -3.37
C PHE A 224 12.44 10.53 -4.87
N ALA A 225 11.68 11.36 -5.61
CA ALA A 225 11.97 11.67 -7.01
C ALA A 225 13.34 12.34 -7.18
N LEU A 226 13.79 13.11 -6.20
CA LEU A 226 15.10 13.77 -6.19
C LEU A 226 16.20 12.90 -5.58
N GLY A 227 15.91 12.21 -4.47
CA GLY A 227 16.88 11.45 -3.67
C GLY A 227 17.20 10.06 -4.23
N PHE A 228 16.29 9.46 -5.00
CA PHE A 228 16.47 8.12 -5.56
C PHE A 228 16.38 8.11 -7.09
N PRO A 229 17.42 8.59 -7.80
CA PRO A 229 17.45 8.60 -9.27
C PRO A 229 17.34 7.19 -9.87
N ALA A 230 17.79 6.16 -9.16
CA ALA A 230 17.70 4.77 -9.59
C ALA A 230 16.23 4.36 -9.79
N LEU A 231 15.35 4.65 -8.81
CA LEU A 231 13.92 4.38 -8.91
C LEU A 231 13.28 5.16 -10.07
N ARG A 232 13.58 6.46 -10.19
CA ARG A 232 12.99 7.33 -11.22
C ARG A 232 13.36 6.91 -12.64
N LYS A 233 14.53 6.29 -12.85
CA LYS A 233 15.02 5.88 -14.17
C LYS A 233 14.46 4.57 -14.66
N ILE A 234 13.73 3.82 -13.87
CA ILE A 234 13.11 2.56 -14.28
C ILE A 234 12.02 2.85 -15.32
N ASP A 235 12.27 2.50 -16.60
CA ASP A 235 11.26 2.61 -17.66
C ASP A 235 10.41 1.34 -17.71
N ARG A 236 11.02 0.16 -17.66
CA ARG A 236 10.34 -1.14 -17.73
C ARG A 236 10.73 -2.03 -16.56
N PHE A 237 9.93 -3.04 -16.29
CA PHE A 237 10.27 -4.07 -15.30
C PHE A 237 11.52 -4.87 -15.70
N ASP A 238 11.77 -5.04 -17.01
CA ASP A 238 12.97 -5.71 -17.54
C ASP A 238 14.27 -4.93 -17.25
N ASP A 239 14.17 -3.63 -16.96
CA ASP A 239 15.33 -2.81 -16.57
C ASP A 239 15.76 -3.06 -15.11
N VAL A 240 14.91 -3.69 -14.32
CA VAL A 240 15.20 -4.03 -12.92
C VAL A 240 16.10 -5.25 -12.90
N LYS A 241 17.35 -5.05 -12.47
CA LYS A 241 18.33 -6.14 -12.31
C LYS A 241 18.38 -6.57 -10.86
N VAL A 242 18.65 -7.86 -10.65
CA VAL A 242 18.94 -8.38 -9.32
C VAL A 242 20.10 -7.60 -8.72
N GLU A 243 19.88 -6.97 -7.59
CA GLU A 243 20.92 -6.25 -6.86
C GLU A 243 21.72 -7.25 -6.03
N VAL A 244 22.99 -7.43 -6.36
CA VAL A 244 23.93 -8.21 -5.55
C VAL A 244 24.76 -7.19 -4.77
N PRO A 245 24.49 -6.98 -3.47
CA PRO A 245 25.28 -6.07 -2.64
C PRO A 245 26.68 -6.67 -2.40
N ASP A 246 27.70 -5.86 -2.62
CA ASP A 246 29.08 -6.17 -2.24
C ASP A 246 29.27 -6.36 -0.73
#